data_8abce8af64ef04c7cceb70147d60f66f
#
_entry.id   8abce8af64ef04c7cceb70147d60f66f
#
_cell.length_a   1.000
_cell.length_b   1.000
_cell.length_c   1.000
_cell.angle_alpha   90.00
_cell.angle_beta   90.00
_cell.angle_gamma   90.00
#
_symmetry.space_group_name_H-M   'P 1'
#
loop_
_entity.id
_entity.type
_entity.pdbx_description
1 polymer ?
#
loop_
_entity_poly.entity_id
_entity_poly.type
_entity_poly.pdbx_seq_one_letter_code
_entity_poly.pdbx_strand_id
1 'polypeptide(L)'
;TRTAGPFTVECRRFPHMPAPKFPDVAHYVLLVTAGGRSVYITADAVPDAAAHRAVLHARRPQLAFWNSQSLSYPDMRALLREETEQSAIYHMPVDPADQSGIRRKSERNMQRYGAELPNVRVLTQYPSELNV
;
A
#
# COMPACT_ATOMS: atom_id res chain seq x y z
N THR A 1 13.44 -7.11 12.47
CA THR A 1 14.35 -6.26 11.69
C THR A 1 15.53 -7.07 11.21
N ARG A 2 15.94 -6.86 9.97
CA ARG A 2 17.11 -7.47 9.33
C ARG A 2 17.85 -6.40 8.54
N THR A 3 19.18 -6.52 8.46
CA THR A 3 20.04 -5.65 7.65
C THR A 3 20.63 -6.43 6.49
N ALA A 4 20.61 -5.86 5.28
CA ALA A 4 21.19 -6.44 4.07
C ALA A 4 21.90 -5.33 3.27
N GLY A 5 23.22 -5.25 3.37
CA GLY A 5 23.98 -4.14 2.80
C GLY A 5 23.54 -2.79 3.38
N PRO A 6 23.20 -1.80 2.53
CA PRO A 6 22.73 -0.48 2.99
C PRO A 6 21.26 -0.48 3.45
N PHE A 7 20.55 -1.60 3.34
CA PHE A 7 19.13 -1.68 3.63
C PHE A 7 18.86 -2.22 5.03
N THR A 8 17.95 -1.59 5.73
CA THR A 8 17.30 -2.14 6.92
C THR A 8 15.87 -2.49 6.57
N VAL A 9 15.47 -3.73 6.84
CA VAL A 9 14.13 -4.25 6.55
C VAL A 9 13.44 -4.64 7.84
N GLU A 10 12.34 -4.01 8.15
CA GLU A 10 11.43 -4.40 9.23
C GLU A 10 10.25 -5.14 8.64
N CYS A 11 10.00 -6.36 9.12
CA CYS A 11 8.86 -7.17 8.73
C CYS A 11 7.88 -7.22 9.89
N ARG A 12 6.61 -7.01 9.61
CA ARG A 12 5.51 -7.17 10.56
C ARG A 12 4.47 -8.12 9.99
N ARG A 13 4.05 -9.08 10.80
CA ARG A 13 2.99 -10.00 10.41
C ARG A 13 1.65 -9.27 10.38
N PHE A 14 0.91 -9.48 9.30
CA PHE A 14 -0.45 -8.98 9.10
C PHE A 14 -1.36 -10.11 8.64
N PRO A 15 -2.68 -10.01 8.87
CA PRO A 15 -3.64 -10.90 8.22
C PRO A 15 -3.61 -10.68 6.70
N HIS A 16 -3.73 -11.78 5.95
CA HIS A 16 -3.86 -11.75 4.49
C HIS A 16 -5.31 -11.46 4.07
N MET A 17 -5.51 -10.77 2.98
CA MET A 17 -6.83 -10.58 2.37
C MET A 17 -7.17 -11.69 1.38
N PRO A 18 -8.43 -12.14 1.30
CA PRO A 18 -9.51 -12.00 2.28
C PRO A 18 -9.24 -12.95 3.46
N ALA A 19 -9.16 -12.37 4.65
CA ALA A 19 -8.79 -13.09 5.87
C ALA A 19 -9.57 -14.41 6.12
N PRO A 20 -10.91 -14.47 5.89
CA PRO A 20 -11.65 -15.72 6.13
C PRO A 20 -11.29 -16.84 5.16
N LYS A 21 -10.80 -16.51 3.96
CA LYS A 21 -10.50 -17.49 2.91
C LYS A 21 -9.12 -18.12 3.07
N PHE A 22 -8.19 -17.39 3.67
CA PHE A 22 -6.80 -17.84 3.83
C PHE A 22 -6.28 -17.52 5.24
N PRO A 23 -6.89 -18.11 6.31
CA PRO A 23 -6.58 -17.74 7.69
C PRO A 23 -5.15 -18.07 8.11
N ASP A 24 -4.56 -19.10 7.49
CA ASP A 24 -3.25 -19.64 7.86
C ASP A 24 -2.10 -19.12 6.98
N VAL A 25 -2.38 -18.24 6.01
CA VAL A 25 -1.34 -17.67 5.17
C VAL A 25 -0.56 -16.65 5.97
N ALA A 26 0.74 -16.94 6.19
CA ALA A 26 1.65 -15.96 6.78
C ALA A 26 1.88 -14.82 5.79
N HIS A 27 1.43 -13.63 6.17
CA HIS A 27 1.60 -12.41 5.39
C HIS A 27 2.39 -11.38 6.17
N TYR A 28 3.19 -10.59 5.47
CA TYR A 28 4.04 -9.57 6.07
C TYR A 28 3.96 -8.26 5.31
N VAL A 29 3.91 -7.17 6.05
CA VAL A 29 4.21 -5.84 5.53
C VAL A 29 5.69 -5.55 5.77
N LEU A 30 6.28 -4.76 4.89
CA LEU A 30 7.70 -4.44 4.93
C LEU A 30 7.89 -2.93 5.04
N LEU A 31 8.78 -2.50 5.94
CA LEU A 31 9.34 -1.16 5.95
C LEU A 31 10.82 -1.28 5.63
N VAL A 32 11.21 -0.79 4.45
CA VAL A 32 12.58 -0.82 3.94
C VAL A 32 13.17 0.57 4.08
N THR A 33 14.32 0.67 4.72
CA THR A 33 15.02 1.95 4.92
C THR A 33 16.44 1.86 4.38
N ALA A 34 16.87 2.87 3.64
CA ALA A 34 18.23 3.05 3.16
C ALA A 34 18.55 4.53 2.99
N GLY A 35 19.74 4.98 3.39
CA GLY A 35 20.18 6.36 3.19
C GLY A 35 19.25 7.43 3.77
N GLY A 36 18.56 7.14 4.88
CA GLY A 36 17.60 8.06 5.50
C GLY A 36 16.23 8.10 4.82
N ARG A 37 16.02 7.33 3.75
CA ARG A 37 14.74 7.19 3.07
C ARG A 37 14.09 5.86 3.39
N SER A 38 12.77 5.81 3.35
CA SER A 38 12.02 4.59 3.61
C SER A 38 10.89 4.36 2.62
N VAL A 39 10.64 3.07 2.37
CA VAL A 39 9.54 2.59 1.52
C VAL A 39 8.73 1.60 2.34
N TYR A 40 7.41 1.75 2.32
CA TYR A 40 6.49 0.84 2.97
C TYR A 40 5.72 0.01 1.94
N ILE A 41 5.65 -1.30 2.15
CA ILE A 41 5.03 -2.24 1.19
C ILE A 41 4.03 -3.11 1.94
N THR A 42 2.76 -3.04 1.55
CA THR A 42 1.69 -3.77 2.24
C THR A 42 1.33 -5.10 1.58
N ALA A 43 1.63 -5.28 0.28
CA ALA A 43 1.14 -6.43 -0.50
C ALA A 43 -0.36 -6.69 -0.23
N ASP A 44 -0.76 -7.91 0.10
CA ASP A 44 -2.15 -8.30 0.36
C ASP A 44 -2.57 -8.20 1.84
N ALA A 45 -1.96 -7.30 2.60
CA ALA A 45 -2.37 -7.05 3.98
C ALA A 45 -3.81 -6.54 4.05
N VAL A 46 -4.54 -6.99 5.06
CA VAL A 46 -5.87 -6.44 5.38
C VAL A 46 -5.76 -4.92 5.59
N PRO A 47 -6.69 -4.12 5.04
CA PRO A 47 -6.69 -2.67 5.18
C PRO A 47 -7.18 -2.24 6.57
N ASP A 48 -6.34 -2.44 7.57
CA ASP A 48 -6.53 -2.03 8.96
C ASP A 48 -5.68 -0.80 9.24
N ALA A 49 -6.29 0.38 9.23
CA ALA A 49 -5.59 1.65 9.39
C ALA A 49 -4.88 1.77 10.74
N ALA A 50 -5.45 1.24 11.82
CA ALA A 50 -4.84 1.28 13.14
C ALA A 50 -3.56 0.42 13.18
N ALA A 51 -3.63 -0.80 12.65
CA ALA A 51 -2.49 -1.70 12.57
C ALA A 51 -1.36 -1.14 11.69
N HIS A 52 -1.71 -0.57 10.51
CA HIS A 52 -0.73 0.07 9.65
C HIS A 52 -0.10 1.31 10.31
N ARG A 53 -0.89 2.15 10.97
CA ARG A 53 -0.39 3.32 11.71
C ARG A 53 0.60 2.93 12.80
N ALA A 54 0.35 1.83 13.51
CA ALA A 54 1.27 1.31 14.53
C ALA A 54 2.64 0.88 13.96
N VAL A 55 2.69 0.42 12.71
CA VAL A 55 3.97 0.11 12.02
C VAL A 55 4.66 1.39 11.56
N LEU A 56 3.90 2.30 10.98
CA LEU A 56 4.44 3.56 10.44
C LEU A 56 4.94 4.48 11.55
N HIS A 57 4.25 4.59 12.64
CA HIS A 57 4.56 5.31 13.89
C HIS A 57 5.62 6.42 13.74
N ALA A 58 5.20 7.58 13.29
CA ALA A 58 6.05 8.77 13.06
C ALA A 58 7.17 8.62 12.01
N ARG A 59 7.22 7.51 11.28
CA ARG A 59 8.25 7.26 10.25
C ARG A 59 7.79 7.62 8.86
N ARG A 60 6.98 8.55 8.66
CA ARG A 60 6.39 8.99 7.39
C ARG A 60 7.25 8.59 6.16
N PRO A 61 7.04 7.39 5.57
CA PRO A 61 7.87 6.93 4.47
C PRO A 61 7.69 7.82 3.24
N GLN A 62 8.76 8.00 2.47
CA GLN A 62 8.73 8.77 1.23
C GLN A 62 7.81 8.12 0.20
N LEU A 63 7.71 6.81 0.22
CA LEU A 63 6.83 6.07 -0.68
C LEU A 63 6.17 4.90 0.06
N ALA A 64 4.88 4.71 -0.16
CA ALA A 64 4.17 3.52 0.32
C ALA A 64 3.39 2.86 -0.81
N PHE A 65 3.50 1.54 -0.89
CA PHE A 65 2.75 0.70 -1.82
C PHE A 65 1.59 0.02 -1.11
N TRP A 66 0.38 0.29 -1.58
CA TRP A 66 -0.87 -0.18 -0.99
C TRP A 66 -1.66 -1.03 -1.96
N ASN A 67 -2.35 -2.03 -1.46
CA ASN A 67 -3.29 -2.77 -2.28
C ASN A 67 -4.53 -1.91 -2.62
N SER A 68 -5.24 -2.30 -3.66
CA SER A 68 -6.39 -1.57 -4.20
C SER A 68 -7.55 -1.39 -3.20
N GLN A 69 -7.68 -2.28 -2.23
CA GLN A 69 -8.74 -2.22 -1.22
C GLN A 69 -8.59 -1.01 -0.29
N SER A 70 -7.38 -0.53 -0.08
CA SER A 70 -7.09 0.61 0.79
C SER A 70 -7.90 1.86 0.44
N LEU A 71 -8.19 2.08 -0.83
CA LEU A 71 -9.04 3.21 -1.26
C LEU A 71 -10.52 3.07 -0.87
N SER A 72 -10.98 1.89 -0.49
CA SER A 72 -12.39 1.63 -0.19
C SER A 72 -12.79 2.07 1.22
N TYR A 73 -11.83 2.27 2.12
CA TYR A 73 -12.07 2.55 3.55
C TYR A 73 -11.68 3.99 3.88
N PRO A 74 -12.56 4.76 4.56
CA PRO A 74 -12.29 6.16 4.90
C PRO A 74 -11.05 6.35 5.78
N ASP A 75 -10.88 5.49 6.78
CA ASP A 75 -9.75 5.52 7.72
C ASP A 75 -8.42 5.18 7.04
N MET A 76 -8.43 4.26 6.06
CA MET A 76 -7.27 4.00 5.22
C MET A 76 -6.94 5.21 4.35
N ARG A 77 -7.93 5.87 3.73
CA ARG A 77 -7.68 7.09 2.94
C ARG A 77 -7.06 8.20 3.78
N ALA A 78 -7.55 8.38 5.02
CA ALA A 78 -6.93 9.32 5.96
C ALA A 78 -5.47 8.95 6.25
N LEU A 79 -5.19 7.67 6.49
CA LEU A 79 -3.82 7.18 6.71
C LEU A 79 -2.90 7.43 5.51
N LEU A 80 -3.36 7.13 4.29
CA LEU A 80 -2.57 7.36 3.06
C LEU A 80 -2.19 8.84 2.90
N ARG A 81 -3.10 9.74 3.24
CA ARG A 81 -2.87 11.19 3.17
C ARG A 81 -1.91 11.68 4.25
N GLU A 82 -2.04 11.18 5.46
CA GLU A 82 -1.40 11.74 6.66
C GLU A 82 -0.03 11.13 6.96
N GLU A 83 0.12 9.83 6.74
CA GLU A 83 1.26 9.05 7.22
C GLU A 83 2.32 8.75 6.14
N THR A 84 2.11 9.17 4.90
CA THR A 84 3.04 8.93 3.79
C THR A 84 3.27 10.21 2.98
N GLU A 85 4.48 10.37 2.41
CA GLU A 85 4.72 11.49 1.49
C GLU A 85 4.09 11.22 0.14
N GLN A 86 4.29 10.02 -0.40
CA GLN A 86 3.65 9.52 -1.62
C GLN A 86 3.09 8.12 -1.39
N SER A 87 1.94 7.86 -1.98
CA SER A 87 1.28 6.56 -1.96
C SER A 87 1.01 6.05 -3.37
N ALA A 88 1.33 4.80 -3.62
CA ALA A 88 1.03 4.11 -4.86
C ALA A 88 0.05 2.97 -4.60
N ILE A 89 -1.08 2.99 -5.26
CA ILE A 89 -2.00 1.85 -5.29
C ILE A 89 -1.53 0.91 -6.39
N TYR A 90 -1.15 -0.29 -6.01
CA TYR A 90 -0.61 -1.29 -6.92
C TYR A 90 -1.37 -2.62 -6.79
N HIS A 91 -0.80 -3.71 -7.27
CA HIS A 91 -1.41 -5.03 -7.28
C HIS A 91 -2.65 -5.08 -8.16
N MET A 92 -2.52 -4.44 -9.33
CA MET A 92 -3.54 -4.49 -10.37
C MET A 92 -3.39 -5.76 -11.19
N PRO A 93 -4.49 -6.43 -11.56
CA PRO A 93 -4.43 -7.55 -12.48
C PRO A 93 -3.78 -7.13 -13.81
N VAL A 94 -2.90 -7.97 -14.32
CA VAL A 94 -2.28 -7.78 -15.65
C VAL A 94 -3.30 -8.03 -16.77
N ASP A 95 -4.42 -8.68 -16.46
CA ASP A 95 -5.49 -8.98 -17.40
C ASP A 95 -6.04 -7.69 -18.07
N PRO A 96 -5.87 -7.53 -19.40
CA PRO A 96 -6.36 -6.35 -20.12
C PRO A 96 -7.88 -6.16 -20.00
N ALA A 97 -8.64 -7.24 -19.87
CA ALA A 97 -10.10 -7.22 -19.75
C ALA A 97 -10.57 -6.80 -18.34
N ASP A 98 -9.66 -6.77 -17.35
CA ASP A 98 -9.98 -6.47 -15.95
C ASP A 98 -11.21 -7.26 -15.45
N GLN A 99 -11.20 -8.58 -15.66
CA GLN A 99 -12.32 -9.47 -15.30
C GLN A 99 -12.66 -9.38 -13.80
N SER A 100 -11.65 -9.17 -12.95
CA SER A 100 -11.84 -8.95 -11.51
C SER A 100 -12.50 -7.61 -11.18
N GLY A 101 -12.46 -6.64 -12.09
CA GLY A 101 -12.96 -5.27 -11.89
C GLY A 101 -12.12 -4.43 -10.92
N ILE A 102 -10.96 -4.91 -10.51
CA ILE A 102 -10.10 -4.24 -9.51
C ILE A 102 -9.58 -2.91 -10.05
N ARG A 103 -9.12 -2.87 -11.31
CA ARG A 103 -8.62 -1.66 -11.95
C ARG A 103 -9.73 -0.60 -12.03
N ARG A 104 -10.89 -0.97 -12.61
CA ARG A 104 -12.05 -0.08 -12.71
C ARG A 104 -12.54 0.42 -11.36
N LYS A 105 -12.50 -0.43 -10.32
CA LYS A 105 -12.86 -0.03 -8.96
C LYS A 105 -11.88 1.00 -8.41
N SER A 106 -10.58 0.80 -8.61
CA SER A 106 -9.54 1.72 -8.15
C SER A 106 -9.64 3.08 -8.85
N GLU A 107 -9.86 3.08 -10.16
CA GLU A 107 -10.08 4.29 -10.95
C GLU A 107 -11.32 5.06 -10.49
N ARG A 108 -12.45 4.38 -10.27
CA ARG A 108 -13.66 5.02 -9.72
C ARG A 108 -13.43 5.61 -8.32
N ASN A 109 -12.69 4.92 -7.47
CA ASN A 109 -12.33 5.45 -6.15
C ASN A 109 -11.47 6.70 -6.26
N MET A 110 -10.51 6.74 -7.19
CA MET A 110 -9.70 7.94 -7.43
C MET A 110 -10.52 9.08 -8.04
N GLN A 111 -11.45 8.81 -8.95
CA GLN A 111 -12.38 9.83 -9.45
C GLN A 111 -13.21 10.44 -8.31
N ARG A 112 -13.65 9.61 -7.36
CA ARG A 112 -14.50 10.05 -6.25
C ARG A 112 -13.74 10.76 -5.14
N TYR A 113 -12.55 10.28 -4.80
CA TYR A 113 -11.81 10.70 -3.60
C TYR A 113 -10.45 11.35 -3.93
N GLY A 114 -10.05 11.42 -5.20
CA GLY A 114 -8.72 11.89 -5.58
C GLY A 114 -8.41 13.33 -5.14
N ALA A 115 -9.41 14.20 -5.06
CA ALA A 115 -9.22 15.56 -4.54
C ALA A 115 -8.76 15.58 -3.06
N GLU A 116 -9.13 14.55 -2.28
CA GLU A 116 -8.71 14.39 -0.89
C GLU A 116 -7.34 13.70 -0.75
N LEU A 117 -6.82 13.16 -1.86
CA LEU A 117 -5.65 12.27 -1.91
C LEU A 117 -4.60 12.78 -2.93
N PRO A 118 -4.10 14.01 -2.79
CA PRO A 118 -3.19 14.61 -3.78
C PRO A 118 -1.84 13.86 -3.89
N ASN A 119 -1.48 13.11 -2.85
CA ASN A 119 -0.25 12.33 -2.77
C ASN A 119 -0.43 10.85 -3.20
N VAL A 120 -1.61 10.47 -3.72
CA VAL A 120 -1.91 9.07 -4.09
C VAL A 120 -1.96 8.92 -5.61
N ARG A 121 -1.33 7.87 -6.12
CA ARG A 121 -1.38 7.46 -7.54
C ARG A 121 -1.84 6.02 -7.65
N VAL A 122 -2.59 5.71 -8.71
CA VAL A 122 -2.97 4.33 -9.04
C VAL A 122 -2.12 3.86 -10.22
N LEU A 123 -1.40 2.77 -10.02
CA LEU A 123 -0.53 2.18 -11.04
C LEU A 123 -1.35 1.19 -11.88
N THR A 124 -1.97 1.69 -12.95
CA THR A 124 -2.82 0.88 -13.86
C THR A 124 -2.11 0.40 -15.10
N GLN A 125 -0.91 0.90 -15.37
CA GLN A 125 -0.09 0.56 -16.53
C GLN A 125 1.21 -0.11 -16.09
N TYR A 126 1.76 -0.95 -16.92
CA TYR A 126 3.04 -1.62 -16.70
C TYR A 126 3.95 -1.44 -17.94
N PRO A 127 5.22 -1.06 -17.79
CA PRO A 127 5.85 -0.62 -16.54
C PRO A 127 5.37 0.76 -16.09
N SER A 128 5.42 1.01 -14.78
CA SER A 128 5.15 2.33 -14.19
C SER A 128 6.36 2.81 -13.40
N GLU A 129 6.68 4.09 -13.50
CA GLU A 129 7.77 4.73 -12.77
C GLU A 129 7.22 5.75 -11.78
N LEU A 130 7.81 5.78 -10.59
CA LEU A 130 7.53 6.76 -9.55
C LEU A 130 8.84 7.46 -9.20
N ASN A 131 8.85 8.78 -9.34
CA ASN A 131 9.97 9.60 -8.88
C ASN A 131 9.71 10.04 -7.43
N VAL A 132 10.62 9.71 -6.53
CA VAL A 132 10.61 10.02 -5.09
C VAL A 132 11.87 10.76 -4.66
#